data_b30c89762f880595d1bc88ce5dddf15c
#
_entry.id   b30c89762f880595d1bc88ce5dddf15c
#
_cell.length_a   1.000
_cell.length_b   1.000
_cell.length_c   1.000
_cell.angle_alpha   90.00
_cell.angle_beta   90.00
_cell.angle_gamma   90.00
#
_symmetry.space_group_name_H-M   'P 1'
#
loop_
_entity.id
_entity.type
_entity.pdbx_description
1 polymer ?
#
loop_
_entity_poly.entity_id
_entity_poly.type
_entity_poly.pdbx_seq_one_letter_code
_entity_poly.pdbx_strand_id
1 'polypeptide(L)'
;MSKKTTKIIILILVILILVAGGVMAYMITKDKMNRTQEVSENDEEEEILTAGVSEKKVQIFNGEDRPIAVMIDNHNQAWPQAGLNKAYLVYEAIVEGGETRLMALFKGVTVDKIGPVRSSRHYFLDYAMENDAIYAHYGWSPQAESDIKQYNINNLNGITESEKTFWRVKDKSAPHNAVTSTTALLNAAKAKGYKTTSTKESVLNYVTDEVKLEDGQEATSVTIPHSTLQTVRYEYDEQNQVYKRYARNKAQTDWDTGDNVTTKNIIITFCDNYTLEDSENKGRQGLKNIGTFNGYYITNGKAIKIQCIKKDRREQTVYQDLEGNEIKVNDGNTFIHICPTTSNIEINN
;
A
#
# COMPACT_ATOMS: atom_id res chain seq x y z
N MET A 1 92.65 28.62 15.44
CA MET A 1 91.45 29.30 15.93
C MET A 1 91.39 29.24 17.45
N SER A 2 91.13 30.36 18.12
CA SER A 2 91.12 30.41 19.60
C SER A 2 89.94 29.57 20.11
N LYS A 3 90.15 28.85 21.24
CA LYS A 3 89.05 28.08 21.91
C LYS A 3 87.79 28.91 22.18
N LYS A 4 87.93 30.24 22.26
CA LYS A 4 86.82 31.19 22.44
C LYS A 4 86.01 31.39 21.15
N THR A 5 86.68 31.46 19.98
CA THR A 5 86.04 31.59 18.65
C THR A 5 85.25 30.34 18.31
N THR A 6 85.78 29.13 18.64
CA THR A 6 85.07 27.86 18.40
C THR A 6 83.79 27.76 19.21
N LYS A 7 83.77 28.18 20.49
CA LYS A 7 82.58 28.20 21.31
C LYS A 7 81.47 29.15 20.78
N ILE A 8 81.87 30.31 20.26
CA ILE A 8 80.92 31.27 19.70
C ILE A 8 80.28 30.74 18.40
N ILE A 9 81.04 30.06 17.55
CA ILE A 9 80.54 29.45 16.34
C ILE A 9 79.54 28.33 16.63
N ILE A 10 79.87 27.48 17.64
CA ILE A 10 78.94 26.40 18.07
C ILE A 10 77.66 27.01 18.64
N LEU A 11 77.74 28.06 19.44
CA LEU A 11 76.56 28.72 20.00
C LEU A 11 75.65 29.31 18.89
N ILE A 12 76.26 29.95 17.88
CA ILE A 12 75.52 30.50 16.72
C ILE A 12 74.81 29.36 15.93
N LEU A 13 75.49 28.25 15.69
CA LEU A 13 74.93 27.09 15.00
C LEU A 13 73.73 26.48 15.77
N VAL A 14 73.85 26.36 17.09
CA VAL A 14 72.77 25.86 17.96
C VAL A 14 71.52 26.79 17.87
N ILE A 15 71.76 28.11 17.91
CA ILE A 15 70.69 29.09 17.80
C ILE A 15 69.98 29.00 16.39
N LEU A 16 70.76 28.84 15.32
CA LEU A 16 70.22 28.69 13.97
C LEU A 16 69.39 27.42 13.81
N ILE A 17 69.82 26.30 14.45
CA ILE A 17 69.05 25.03 14.43
C ILE A 17 67.73 25.18 15.22
N LEU A 18 67.78 25.86 16.38
CA LEU A 18 66.56 26.11 17.16
C LEU A 18 65.56 27.05 16.43
N VAL A 19 66.04 28.07 15.75
CA VAL A 19 65.19 28.96 14.94
C VAL A 19 64.62 28.21 13.76
N ALA A 20 65.41 27.42 13.02
CA ALA A 20 64.93 26.61 11.90
C ALA A 20 63.91 25.56 12.36
N GLY A 21 64.11 24.90 13.49
CA GLY A 21 63.15 23.97 14.09
C GLY A 21 61.84 24.65 14.49
N GLY A 22 61.92 25.85 15.06
CA GLY A 22 60.73 26.64 15.43
C GLY A 22 59.92 27.08 14.22
N VAL A 23 60.58 27.54 13.13
CA VAL A 23 59.91 27.92 11.88
C VAL A 23 59.22 26.71 11.21
N MET A 24 59.92 25.57 11.21
CA MET A 24 59.35 24.32 10.64
C MET A 24 58.15 23.81 11.45
N ALA A 25 58.20 23.86 12.77
CA ALA A 25 57.11 23.52 13.63
C ALA A 25 55.88 24.45 13.45
N TYR A 26 56.14 25.74 13.28
CA TYR A 26 55.10 26.74 12.99
C TYR A 26 54.45 26.53 11.62
N MET A 27 55.24 26.18 10.59
CA MET A 27 54.67 25.88 9.25
C MET A 27 53.83 24.62 9.28
N ILE A 28 54.24 23.55 9.97
CA ILE A 28 53.48 22.29 10.11
C ILE A 28 52.18 22.53 10.86
N THR A 29 52.19 23.32 11.93
CA THR A 29 50.98 23.61 12.71
C THR A 29 50.01 24.50 11.92
N LYS A 30 50.54 25.48 11.16
CA LYS A 30 49.72 26.36 10.30
C LYS A 30 49.08 25.55 9.15
N ASP A 31 49.83 24.65 8.52
CA ASP A 31 49.31 23.76 7.45
C ASP A 31 48.25 22.81 7.95
N LYS A 32 48.42 22.30 9.20
CA LYS A 32 47.43 21.45 9.85
C LYS A 32 46.16 22.20 10.21
N MET A 33 46.27 23.43 10.69
CA MET A 33 45.12 24.31 10.96
C MET A 33 44.35 24.69 9.67
N ASN A 34 45.05 25.03 8.59
CA ASN A 34 44.39 25.35 7.31
C ASN A 34 43.68 24.13 6.72
N ARG A 35 44.30 22.93 6.77
CA ARG A 35 43.60 21.68 6.35
C ARG A 35 42.38 21.36 7.20
N THR A 36 42.40 21.64 8.50
CA THR A 36 41.26 21.40 9.38
C THR A 36 40.13 22.39 9.12
N GLN A 37 40.44 23.63 8.72
CA GLN A 37 39.41 24.60 8.29
C GLN A 37 38.81 24.25 6.91
N GLU A 38 39.62 23.88 5.90
CA GLU A 38 39.11 23.43 4.61
C GLU A 38 38.24 22.18 4.68
N VAL A 39 38.56 21.22 5.55
CA VAL A 39 37.76 20.02 5.79
C VAL A 39 36.44 20.37 6.52
N SER A 40 36.49 21.31 7.48
CA SER A 40 35.29 21.76 8.22
C SER A 40 34.32 22.56 7.34
N GLU A 41 34.85 23.44 6.45
CA GLU A 41 34.01 24.20 5.53
C GLU A 41 33.38 23.30 4.44
N ASN A 42 34.12 22.31 3.92
CA ASN A 42 33.60 21.36 2.96
C ASN A 42 32.56 20.39 3.58
N ASP A 43 32.76 19.95 4.82
CA ASP A 43 31.82 19.10 5.53
C ASP A 43 30.52 19.85 5.88
N GLU A 44 30.60 21.15 6.23
CA GLU A 44 29.43 21.99 6.47
C GLU A 44 28.68 22.33 5.15
N GLU A 45 29.37 22.56 4.03
CA GLU A 45 28.72 22.75 2.72
C GLU A 45 28.08 21.45 2.19
N GLU A 46 28.69 20.26 2.39
CA GLU A 46 28.08 18.98 2.05
C GLU A 46 26.88 18.67 2.97
N GLU A 47 26.96 18.96 4.27
CA GLU A 47 25.81 18.79 5.18
C GLU A 47 24.66 19.76 4.88
N ILE A 48 24.93 20.99 4.47
CA ILE A 48 23.92 21.96 4.07
C ILE A 48 23.30 21.58 2.70
N LEU A 49 24.08 21.01 1.76
CA LEU A 49 23.58 20.52 0.48
C LEU A 49 22.80 19.22 0.63
N THR A 50 23.13 18.35 1.58
CA THR A 50 22.39 17.10 1.84
C THR A 50 21.19 17.30 2.77
N ALA A 51 21.20 18.29 3.65
CA ALA A 51 20.07 18.66 4.50
C ALA A 51 18.88 19.28 3.77
N GLY A 52 19.02 19.60 2.47
CA GLY A 52 17.99 20.26 1.65
C GLY A 52 17.16 19.35 0.75
N VAL A 53 17.52 18.08 0.56
CA VAL A 53 16.76 17.15 -0.27
C VAL A 53 16.25 16.01 0.63
N SER A 54 15.19 16.31 1.37
CA SER A 54 14.35 15.22 1.90
C SER A 54 13.82 14.47 0.68
N GLU A 55 14.39 13.31 0.36
CA GLU A 55 13.80 12.42 -0.63
C GLU A 55 12.34 12.19 -0.24
N LYS A 56 11.43 12.64 -1.07
CA LYS A 56 10.01 12.37 -0.87
C LYS A 56 9.83 10.85 -0.88
N LYS A 57 9.43 10.29 0.26
CA LYS A 57 9.14 8.84 0.35
C LYS A 57 7.65 8.62 0.15
N VAL A 58 7.32 7.55 -0.57
CA VAL A 58 5.94 7.06 -0.69
C VAL A 58 5.37 6.86 0.71
N GLN A 59 4.19 7.44 0.97
CA GLN A 59 3.55 7.44 2.29
C GLN A 59 2.52 6.32 2.43
N ILE A 60 1.77 6.04 1.36
CA ILE A 60 0.65 5.07 1.43
C ILE A 60 1.12 3.64 1.70
N PHE A 61 2.33 3.28 1.27
CA PHE A 61 2.94 1.97 1.48
C PHE A 61 4.32 2.14 2.11
N ASN A 62 4.36 2.43 3.39
CA ASN A 62 5.60 2.73 4.14
C ASN A 62 5.79 1.78 5.32
N GLY A 63 7.06 1.64 5.75
CA GLY A 63 7.44 0.82 6.91
C GLY A 63 7.52 -0.67 6.62
N GLU A 64 7.96 -1.43 7.64
CA GLU A 64 8.21 -2.87 7.56
C GLU A 64 7.03 -3.74 8.03
N ASP A 65 5.91 -3.13 8.43
CA ASP A 65 4.75 -3.90 8.87
C ASP A 65 4.23 -4.78 7.74
N ARG A 66 3.91 -6.03 8.10
CA ARG A 66 3.23 -6.94 7.18
C ARG A 66 1.78 -6.50 7.00
N PRO A 67 1.28 -6.39 5.76
CA PRO A 67 -0.11 -5.99 5.52
C PRO A 67 -1.11 -6.93 6.20
N ILE A 68 -2.24 -6.37 6.64
CA ILE A 68 -3.41 -7.11 7.11
C ILE A 68 -4.52 -6.93 6.08
N ALA A 69 -5.00 -8.01 5.50
CA ALA A 69 -6.12 -8.02 4.56
C ALA A 69 -7.40 -8.45 5.28
N VAL A 70 -8.42 -7.61 5.27
CA VAL A 70 -9.70 -7.86 5.97
C VAL A 70 -10.83 -7.97 4.97
N MET A 71 -11.58 -9.07 5.01
CA MET A 71 -12.80 -9.24 4.20
C MET A 71 -13.93 -8.38 4.75
N ILE A 72 -14.41 -7.45 3.96
CA ILE A 72 -15.46 -6.48 4.31
C ILE A 72 -16.75 -6.81 3.57
N ASP A 73 -17.85 -6.87 4.32
CA ASP A 73 -19.20 -7.07 3.80
C ASP A 73 -19.67 -5.83 3.02
N ASN A 74 -20.19 -6.03 1.81
CA ASN A 74 -20.73 -4.95 0.99
C ASN A 74 -22.24 -5.08 0.73
N HIS A 75 -22.93 -5.95 1.47
CA HIS A 75 -24.38 -6.02 1.46
C HIS A 75 -25.00 -4.72 2.02
N ASN A 76 -26.20 -4.35 1.57
CA ASN A 76 -26.86 -3.10 1.98
C ASN A 76 -27.05 -3.00 3.53
N GLN A 77 -27.27 -4.10 4.22
CA GLN A 77 -27.41 -4.15 5.68
C GLN A 77 -26.06 -3.99 6.43
N ALA A 78 -24.95 -4.10 5.70
CA ALA A 78 -23.62 -3.85 6.24
C ALA A 78 -23.21 -2.38 6.20
N TRP A 79 -23.94 -1.56 5.45
CA TRP A 79 -23.63 -0.14 5.27
C TRP A 79 -24.05 0.72 6.47
N PRO A 80 -23.31 1.81 6.77
CA PRO A 80 -21.97 2.12 6.27
C PRO A 80 -20.90 1.15 6.81
N GLN A 81 -19.77 1.02 6.09
CA GLN A 81 -18.62 0.25 6.55
C GLN A 81 -17.63 1.16 7.29
N ALA A 82 -16.83 0.58 8.20
CA ALA A 82 -15.78 1.30 8.91
C ALA A 82 -14.39 0.94 8.38
N GLY A 83 -13.52 1.95 8.30
CA GLY A 83 -12.09 1.80 8.09
C GLY A 83 -11.65 1.83 6.63
N LEU A 84 -12.54 1.92 5.64
CA LEU A 84 -12.17 1.89 4.21
C LEU A 84 -11.23 3.04 3.82
N ASN A 85 -11.41 4.23 4.37
CA ASN A 85 -10.55 5.40 4.10
C ASN A 85 -9.12 5.28 4.69
N LYS A 86 -8.88 4.27 5.54
CA LYS A 86 -7.56 3.99 6.13
C LYS A 86 -6.82 2.83 5.43
N ALA A 87 -7.50 2.12 4.54
CA ALA A 87 -6.88 1.07 3.75
C ALA A 87 -6.02 1.69 2.64
N TYR A 88 -4.80 1.15 2.44
CA TYR A 88 -3.97 1.58 1.31
C TYR A 88 -4.44 0.97 -0.01
N LEU A 89 -5.06 -0.20 0.05
CA LEU A 89 -5.53 -0.95 -1.11
C LEU A 89 -6.83 -1.65 -0.78
N VAL A 90 -7.81 -1.59 -1.69
CA VAL A 90 -9.08 -2.29 -1.56
C VAL A 90 -9.38 -3.04 -2.84
N TYR A 91 -9.53 -4.36 -2.77
CA TYR A 91 -10.03 -5.17 -3.88
C TYR A 91 -11.54 -5.33 -3.76
N GLU A 92 -12.25 -5.21 -4.87
CA GLU A 92 -13.68 -5.49 -4.96
C GLU A 92 -13.96 -6.50 -6.05
N ALA A 93 -14.70 -7.55 -5.73
CA ALA A 93 -15.11 -8.59 -6.65
C ALA A 93 -16.51 -9.10 -6.35
N ILE A 94 -17.16 -9.64 -7.39
CA ILE A 94 -18.48 -10.27 -7.29
C ILE A 94 -18.46 -11.50 -6.37
N VAL A 95 -19.54 -11.70 -5.63
CA VAL A 95 -19.81 -12.89 -4.82
C VAL A 95 -21.20 -13.44 -5.15
N GLU A 96 -21.77 -14.27 -4.28
CA GLU A 96 -23.09 -14.86 -4.46
C GLU A 96 -24.18 -13.80 -4.61
N GLY A 97 -25.23 -14.13 -5.37
CA GLY A 97 -26.44 -13.31 -5.50
C GLY A 97 -26.26 -11.98 -6.23
N GLY A 98 -25.15 -11.81 -6.97
CA GLY A 98 -24.83 -10.54 -7.64
C GLY A 98 -24.32 -9.45 -6.69
N GLU A 99 -24.09 -9.78 -5.43
CA GLU A 99 -23.42 -8.88 -4.48
C GLU A 99 -21.92 -8.82 -4.74
N THR A 100 -21.25 -7.79 -4.20
CA THR A 100 -19.78 -7.75 -4.14
C THR A 100 -19.28 -7.88 -2.70
N ARG A 101 -17.99 -8.17 -2.57
CA ARG A 101 -17.25 -8.07 -1.32
C ARG A 101 -16.02 -7.24 -1.51
N LEU A 102 -15.60 -6.58 -0.42
CA LEU A 102 -14.35 -5.84 -0.41
C LEU A 102 -13.31 -6.64 0.39
N MET A 103 -12.05 -6.54 -0.02
CA MET A 103 -10.90 -6.93 0.79
C MET A 103 -10.03 -5.70 0.98
N ALA A 104 -10.04 -5.15 2.18
CA ALA A 104 -9.30 -3.94 2.52
C ALA A 104 -7.97 -4.29 3.19
N LEU A 105 -6.88 -3.71 2.72
CA LEU A 105 -5.52 -3.94 3.19
C LEU A 105 -5.00 -2.74 3.98
N PHE A 106 -4.45 -3.03 5.15
CA PHE A 106 -3.92 -2.04 6.09
C PHE A 106 -2.45 -2.32 6.36
N LYS A 107 -1.61 -1.27 6.35
CA LYS A 107 -0.19 -1.35 6.64
C LYS A 107 0.24 -0.09 7.39
N GLY A 108 0.92 -0.26 8.55
CA GLY A 108 1.46 0.85 9.31
C GLY A 108 0.42 1.83 9.90
N VAL A 109 -0.85 1.44 9.98
CA VAL A 109 -1.94 2.31 10.45
C VAL A 109 -2.71 1.67 11.61
N THR A 110 -3.17 2.51 12.54
CA THR A 110 -4.09 2.09 13.61
C THR A 110 -5.52 2.43 13.19
N VAL A 111 -6.38 1.41 13.18
CA VAL A 111 -7.81 1.53 12.87
C VAL A 111 -8.59 0.81 13.97
N ASP A 112 -9.39 1.56 14.72
CA ASP A 112 -10.08 1.04 15.91
C ASP A 112 -11.31 0.21 15.57
N LYS A 113 -11.93 0.45 14.41
CA LYS A 113 -13.05 -0.34 13.89
C LYS A 113 -12.88 -0.61 12.40
N ILE A 114 -12.95 -1.88 12.02
CA ILE A 114 -12.92 -2.35 10.63
C ILE A 114 -14.09 -3.30 10.43
N GLY A 115 -14.86 -3.08 9.39
CA GLY A 115 -15.94 -3.99 9.05
C GLY A 115 -17.23 -3.33 8.57
N PRO A 116 -18.35 -4.09 8.55
CA PRO A 116 -18.51 -5.46 9.03
C PRO A 116 -17.62 -6.47 8.30
N VAL A 117 -17.02 -7.39 9.07
CA VAL A 117 -16.16 -8.45 8.51
C VAL A 117 -17.01 -9.59 7.99
N ARG A 118 -16.60 -10.18 6.86
CA ARG A 118 -17.37 -11.20 6.16
C ARG A 118 -16.54 -12.42 5.74
N SER A 119 -17.25 -13.42 5.20
CA SER A 119 -16.65 -14.71 4.84
C SER A 119 -15.69 -14.60 3.65
N SER A 120 -14.62 -15.40 3.73
CA SER A 120 -13.66 -15.60 2.64
C SER A 120 -14.29 -16.26 1.42
N ARG A 121 -13.76 -15.89 0.24
CA ARG A 121 -13.92 -16.60 -1.04
C ARG A 121 -12.54 -16.89 -1.61
N HIS A 122 -12.38 -18.03 -2.28
CA HIS A 122 -11.08 -18.57 -2.65
C HIS A 122 -10.25 -17.63 -3.56
N TYR A 123 -10.88 -16.90 -4.46
CA TYR A 123 -10.17 -15.95 -5.33
C TYR A 123 -9.63 -14.71 -4.62
N PHE A 124 -10.18 -14.29 -3.46
CA PHE A 124 -9.58 -13.23 -2.66
C PHE A 124 -8.26 -13.66 -2.01
N LEU A 125 -8.06 -14.97 -1.83
CA LEU A 125 -6.81 -15.49 -1.30
C LEU A 125 -5.62 -15.24 -2.23
N ASP A 126 -5.85 -15.21 -3.54
CA ASP A 126 -4.82 -14.91 -4.54
C ASP A 126 -4.28 -13.49 -4.37
N TYR A 127 -5.17 -12.56 -4.07
CA TYR A 127 -4.82 -11.16 -3.80
C TYR A 127 -4.25 -10.95 -2.37
N ALA A 128 -4.67 -11.74 -1.40
CA ALA A 128 -4.04 -11.74 -0.07
C ALA A 128 -2.61 -12.27 -0.12
N MET A 129 -2.36 -13.35 -0.89
CA MET A 129 -1.03 -13.95 -1.07
C MET A 129 -0.08 -13.05 -1.85
N GLU A 130 -0.54 -12.37 -2.92
CA GLU A 130 0.31 -11.45 -3.68
C GLU A 130 0.79 -10.26 -2.84
N ASN A 131 0.05 -9.87 -1.81
CA ASN A 131 0.41 -8.83 -0.86
C ASN A 131 1.14 -9.35 0.39
N ASP A 132 1.44 -10.64 0.50
CA ASP A 132 1.98 -11.28 1.71
C ASP A 132 1.17 -10.93 2.96
N ALA A 133 -0.14 -10.80 2.86
CA ALA A 133 -0.98 -10.28 3.93
C ALA A 133 -1.33 -11.35 4.99
N ILE A 134 -1.49 -10.94 6.25
CA ILE A 134 -2.22 -11.70 7.26
C ILE A 134 -3.70 -11.53 6.93
N TYR A 135 -4.40 -12.65 6.68
CA TYR A 135 -5.75 -12.64 6.14
C TYR A 135 -6.81 -12.77 7.22
N ALA A 136 -7.69 -11.78 7.38
CA ALA A 136 -8.75 -11.73 8.38
C ALA A 136 -10.13 -11.83 7.72
N HIS A 137 -10.96 -12.74 8.22
CA HIS A 137 -12.29 -13.02 7.67
C HIS A 137 -13.21 -13.61 8.74
N TYR A 138 -14.53 -13.63 8.48
CA TYR A 138 -15.51 -14.24 9.39
C TYR A 138 -16.26 -15.37 8.65
N GLY A 139 -15.77 -16.60 8.75
CA GLY A 139 -16.25 -17.75 7.99
C GLY A 139 -15.65 -17.82 6.58
N TRP A 140 -15.98 -18.84 5.85
CA TRP A 140 -15.44 -19.15 4.51
C TRP A 140 -16.40 -19.97 3.65
N SER A 141 -16.14 -20.05 2.35
CA SER A 141 -16.67 -21.11 1.49
C SER A 141 -15.82 -22.38 1.63
N PRO A 142 -16.33 -23.58 1.31
CA PRO A 142 -15.52 -24.80 1.34
C PRO A 142 -14.24 -24.72 0.51
N GLN A 143 -14.30 -24.07 -0.66
CA GLN A 143 -13.15 -23.85 -1.52
C GLN A 143 -12.11 -22.94 -0.85
N ALA A 144 -12.55 -21.86 -0.20
CA ALA A 144 -11.64 -20.98 0.54
C ALA A 144 -10.99 -21.67 1.73
N GLU A 145 -11.74 -22.50 2.47
CA GLU A 145 -11.19 -23.32 3.55
C GLU A 145 -10.11 -24.28 3.06
N SER A 146 -10.38 -24.98 1.96
CA SER A 146 -9.42 -25.89 1.33
C SER A 146 -8.15 -25.16 0.92
N ASP A 147 -8.28 -24.02 0.24
CA ASP A 147 -7.15 -23.23 -0.26
C ASP A 147 -6.32 -22.61 0.89
N ILE A 148 -6.96 -22.11 1.96
CA ILE A 148 -6.25 -21.61 3.14
C ILE A 148 -5.32 -22.68 3.72
N LYS A 149 -5.81 -23.93 3.80
CA LYS A 149 -5.02 -25.07 4.27
C LYS A 149 -3.92 -25.45 3.27
N GLN A 150 -4.27 -25.57 1.98
CA GLN A 150 -3.36 -25.99 0.91
C GLN A 150 -2.19 -25.02 0.74
N TYR A 151 -2.46 -23.72 0.77
CA TYR A 151 -1.45 -22.68 0.59
C TYR A 151 -0.80 -22.23 1.88
N ASN A 152 -1.19 -22.79 3.04
CA ASN A 152 -0.70 -22.44 4.37
C ASN A 152 -0.80 -20.91 4.64
N ILE A 153 -1.97 -20.35 4.38
CA ILE A 153 -2.21 -18.90 4.50
C ILE A 153 -2.33 -18.53 5.98
N ASN A 154 -1.54 -17.58 6.44
CA ASN A 154 -1.70 -17.00 7.77
C ASN A 154 -3.06 -16.29 7.86
N ASN A 155 -4.02 -16.88 8.56
CA ASN A 155 -5.38 -16.37 8.63
C ASN A 155 -5.92 -16.28 10.05
N LEU A 156 -6.85 -15.32 10.23
CA LEU A 156 -7.61 -15.09 11.45
C LEU A 156 -9.10 -15.20 11.10
N ASN A 157 -9.74 -16.27 11.57
CA ASN A 157 -11.14 -16.54 11.28
C ASN A 157 -12.01 -16.20 12.49
N GLY A 158 -12.92 -15.25 12.37
CA GLY A 158 -13.81 -14.79 13.44
C GLY A 158 -14.77 -15.87 13.97
N ILE A 159 -14.90 -17.04 13.30
CA ILE A 159 -15.63 -18.18 13.86
C ILE A 159 -14.83 -18.87 14.97
N THR A 160 -13.50 -18.89 14.88
CA THR A 160 -12.61 -19.62 15.78
C THR A 160 -11.79 -18.71 16.70
N GLU A 161 -11.68 -17.43 16.37
CA GLU A 161 -11.01 -16.44 17.21
C GLU A 161 -11.90 -15.99 18.38
N SER A 162 -11.27 -15.42 19.41
CA SER A 162 -11.97 -14.88 20.57
C SER A 162 -12.70 -13.57 20.24
N GLU A 163 -13.65 -13.19 21.12
CA GLU A 163 -14.34 -11.90 21.04
C GLU A 163 -13.40 -10.70 21.24
N LYS A 164 -12.17 -10.90 21.72
CA LYS A 164 -11.13 -9.87 21.75
C LYS A 164 -10.55 -9.56 20.36
N THR A 165 -10.65 -10.51 19.43
CA THR A 165 -10.16 -10.38 18.06
C THR A 165 -11.27 -9.89 17.13
N PHE A 166 -12.46 -10.49 17.23
CA PHE A 166 -13.64 -10.07 16.49
C PHE A 166 -14.81 -9.97 17.44
N TRP A 167 -15.55 -8.87 17.38
CA TRP A 167 -16.73 -8.68 18.23
C TRP A 167 -17.95 -8.28 17.39
N ARG A 168 -19.13 -8.41 17.98
CA ARG A 168 -20.38 -8.02 17.33
C ARG A 168 -20.90 -6.72 17.92
N VAL A 169 -21.24 -5.79 17.04
CA VAL A 169 -21.90 -4.53 17.41
C VAL A 169 -23.41 -4.71 17.48
N LYS A 170 -24.09 -3.84 18.24
CA LYS A 170 -25.53 -3.95 18.50
C LYS A 170 -26.39 -3.12 17.53
N ASP A 171 -25.81 -2.12 16.89
CA ASP A 171 -26.46 -1.20 15.95
C ASP A 171 -26.65 -1.79 14.55
N LYS A 172 -26.14 -2.99 14.30
CA LYS A 172 -26.39 -3.80 13.12
C LYS A 172 -26.81 -5.21 13.50
N SER A 173 -27.51 -5.90 12.60
CA SER A 173 -27.97 -7.26 12.81
C SER A 173 -26.99 -8.30 12.25
N ALA A 174 -26.89 -9.46 12.88
CA ALA A 174 -26.15 -10.59 12.31
C ALA A 174 -26.77 -11.01 10.97
N PRO A 175 -25.98 -11.39 10.00
CA PRO A 175 -24.54 -11.60 10.01
C PRO A 175 -23.69 -10.35 9.66
N HIS A 176 -24.28 -9.18 9.53
CA HIS A 176 -23.71 -7.93 9.03
C HIS A 176 -23.14 -7.02 10.16
N ASN A 177 -22.72 -7.58 11.29
CA ASN A 177 -22.39 -6.84 12.51
C ASN A 177 -21.08 -7.28 13.18
N ALA A 178 -20.28 -8.14 12.56
CA ALA A 178 -18.98 -8.52 13.10
C ALA A 178 -17.94 -7.47 12.71
N VAL A 179 -17.17 -6.98 13.67
CA VAL A 179 -16.10 -6.00 13.45
C VAL A 179 -14.81 -6.44 14.13
N THR A 180 -13.72 -5.78 13.76
CA THR A 180 -12.38 -5.97 14.33
C THR A 180 -11.62 -4.64 14.36
N SER A 181 -10.33 -4.68 14.74
CA SER A 181 -9.38 -3.56 14.65
C SER A 181 -8.00 -4.04 14.23
N THR A 182 -7.16 -3.16 13.70
CA THR A 182 -5.77 -3.54 13.38
C THR A 182 -5.02 -4.03 14.61
N THR A 183 -5.19 -3.40 15.77
CA THR A 183 -4.57 -3.81 17.03
C THR A 183 -5.01 -5.20 17.47
N ALA A 184 -6.32 -5.51 17.39
CA ALA A 184 -6.85 -6.82 17.75
C ALA A 184 -6.30 -7.93 16.84
N LEU A 185 -6.24 -7.66 15.51
CA LEU A 185 -5.70 -8.60 14.53
C LEU A 185 -4.20 -8.83 14.70
N LEU A 186 -3.41 -7.78 14.95
CA LEU A 186 -1.97 -7.91 15.20
C LEU A 186 -1.68 -8.70 16.48
N ASN A 187 -2.44 -8.48 17.55
CA ASN A 187 -2.30 -9.26 18.79
C ASN A 187 -2.62 -10.74 18.57
N ALA A 188 -3.70 -11.05 17.85
CA ALA A 188 -4.04 -12.43 17.52
C ALA A 188 -2.99 -13.08 16.60
N ALA A 189 -2.46 -12.36 15.62
CA ALA A 189 -1.39 -12.83 14.74
C ALA A 189 -0.12 -13.17 15.55
N LYS A 190 0.30 -12.28 16.46
CA LYS A 190 1.44 -12.51 17.36
C LYS A 190 1.22 -13.73 18.25
N ALA A 191 0.02 -13.89 18.81
CA ALA A 191 -0.33 -15.05 19.65
C ALA A 191 -0.28 -16.37 18.88
N LYS A 192 -0.54 -16.35 17.56
CA LYS A 192 -0.38 -17.51 16.66
C LYS A 192 1.06 -17.69 16.14
N GLY A 193 1.99 -16.85 16.51
CA GLY A 193 3.38 -16.88 16.03
C GLY A 193 3.54 -16.45 14.57
N TYR A 194 2.59 -15.71 14.01
CA TYR A 194 2.73 -15.18 12.66
C TYR A 194 3.75 -14.05 12.63
N LYS A 195 4.60 -14.03 11.58
CA LYS A 195 5.50 -12.91 11.30
C LYS A 195 4.66 -11.67 10.98
N THR A 196 4.88 -10.57 11.69
CA THR A 196 4.15 -9.30 11.55
C THR A 196 4.91 -8.23 10.77
N THR A 197 6.08 -8.58 10.23
CA THR A 197 6.88 -7.74 9.32
C THR A 197 7.00 -8.43 7.96
N SER A 198 7.13 -7.63 6.91
CA SER A 198 7.36 -8.10 5.54
C SER A 198 8.28 -7.14 4.79
N THR A 199 9.17 -7.69 3.99
CA THR A 199 10.03 -6.95 3.06
C THR A 199 9.49 -7.01 1.63
N LYS A 200 8.28 -7.56 1.45
CA LYS A 200 7.67 -7.65 0.12
C LYS A 200 7.26 -6.26 -0.35
N GLU A 201 7.67 -5.94 -1.55
CA GLU A 201 7.29 -4.69 -2.22
C GLU A 201 5.77 -4.63 -2.45
N SER A 202 5.25 -3.43 -2.64
CA SER A 202 3.84 -3.24 -3.03
C SER A 202 3.57 -3.90 -4.38
N VAL A 203 2.36 -4.42 -4.56
CA VAL A 203 1.86 -4.89 -5.85
C VAL A 203 1.69 -3.73 -6.86
N LEU A 204 1.61 -2.50 -6.37
CA LEU A 204 1.52 -1.28 -7.18
C LEU A 204 2.82 -0.48 -7.06
N ASN A 205 3.33 -0.03 -8.18
CA ASN A 205 4.52 0.81 -8.28
C ASN A 205 4.17 2.27 -7.90
N TYR A 206 3.98 2.51 -6.59
CA TYR A 206 3.72 3.85 -6.07
C TYR A 206 4.90 4.78 -6.26
N VAL A 207 4.65 6.01 -6.70
CA VAL A 207 5.66 7.03 -6.92
C VAL A 207 5.30 8.33 -6.19
N THR A 208 6.33 9.10 -5.82
CA THR A 208 6.18 10.39 -5.12
C THR A 208 5.90 11.55 -6.05
N ASP A 209 6.33 11.42 -7.32
CA ASP A 209 6.07 12.42 -8.34
C ASP A 209 4.68 12.20 -8.94
N GLU A 210 3.94 13.28 -9.12
CA GLU A 210 2.56 13.19 -9.58
C GLU A 210 2.45 12.63 -11.00
N VAL A 211 1.66 11.57 -11.15
CA VAL A 211 1.27 10.97 -12.44
C VAL A 211 -0.01 11.63 -12.93
N LYS A 212 0.05 12.33 -14.05
CA LYS A 212 -1.07 13.13 -14.57
C LYS A 212 -1.87 12.45 -15.69
N LEU A 213 -1.31 11.41 -16.33
CA LEU A 213 -1.90 10.72 -17.49
C LEU A 213 -2.32 11.70 -18.60
N GLU A 214 -1.39 12.54 -19.07
CA GLU A 214 -1.67 13.68 -19.95
C GLU A 214 -2.43 13.26 -21.23
N ASP A 215 -2.08 12.11 -21.83
CA ASP A 215 -2.73 11.55 -23.02
C ASP A 215 -3.97 10.69 -22.68
N GLY A 216 -4.35 10.60 -21.41
CA GLY A 216 -5.51 9.85 -20.94
C GLY A 216 -6.84 10.52 -21.32
N GLN A 217 -7.86 9.72 -21.52
CA GLN A 217 -9.24 10.24 -21.68
C GLN A 217 -9.72 10.89 -20.38
N GLU A 218 -10.61 11.89 -20.49
CA GLU A 218 -11.25 12.49 -19.33
C GLU A 218 -12.04 11.43 -18.54
N ALA A 219 -11.93 11.50 -17.22
CA ALA A 219 -12.51 10.54 -16.30
C ALA A 219 -12.99 11.21 -15.01
N THR A 220 -13.80 12.28 -15.13
CA THR A 220 -14.40 12.96 -13.98
C THR A 220 -15.52 12.14 -13.36
N SER A 221 -16.14 11.24 -14.14
CA SER A 221 -17.12 10.25 -13.66
C SER A 221 -16.78 8.87 -14.20
N VAL A 222 -16.80 7.86 -13.33
CA VAL A 222 -16.53 6.46 -13.67
C VAL A 222 -17.63 5.58 -13.10
N THR A 223 -18.35 4.84 -13.96
CA THR A 223 -19.42 3.91 -13.56
C THR A 223 -18.98 2.48 -13.82
N ILE A 224 -19.04 1.64 -12.80
CA ILE A 224 -18.55 0.27 -12.81
C ILE A 224 -19.68 -0.69 -12.40
N PRO A 225 -20.41 -1.29 -13.35
CA PRO A 225 -21.43 -2.29 -13.05
C PRO A 225 -20.77 -3.66 -12.82
N HIS A 226 -20.72 -4.13 -11.57
CA HIS A 226 -20.31 -5.50 -11.24
C HIS A 226 -21.42 -6.52 -11.54
N SER A 227 -22.66 -6.10 -11.38
CA SER A 227 -23.86 -6.90 -11.63
C SER A 227 -25.07 -5.98 -11.78
N THR A 228 -26.25 -6.55 -12.00
CA THR A 228 -27.52 -5.81 -12.00
C THR A 228 -27.87 -5.21 -10.62
N LEU A 229 -27.29 -5.73 -9.53
CA LEU A 229 -27.53 -5.25 -8.17
C LEU A 229 -26.43 -4.31 -7.65
N GLN A 230 -25.22 -4.45 -8.17
CA GLN A 230 -24.02 -3.74 -7.68
C GLN A 230 -23.41 -2.91 -8.81
N THR A 231 -23.70 -1.64 -8.78
CA THR A 231 -23.05 -0.63 -9.61
C THR A 231 -22.33 0.35 -8.68
N VAL A 232 -21.06 0.54 -8.94
CA VAL A 232 -20.21 1.53 -8.26
C VAL A 232 -20.04 2.72 -9.19
N ARG A 233 -20.09 3.92 -8.64
CA ARG A 233 -19.77 5.15 -9.37
C ARG A 233 -18.77 5.97 -8.57
N TYR A 234 -17.85 6.56 -9.28
CA TYR A 234 -16.86 7.50 -8.76
C TYR A 234 -17.06 8.86 -9.40
N GLU A 235 -16.91 9.91 -8.60
CA GLU A 235 -16.92 11.31 -9.04
C GLU A 235 -15.61 11.96 -8.59
N TYR A 236 -14.90 12.56 -9.54
CA TYR A 236 -13.64 13.22 -9.25
C TYR A 236 -13.88 14.55 -8.53
N ASP A 237 -13.24 14.71 -7.40
CA ASP A 237 -13.15 15.95 -6.64
C ASP A 237 -11.82 16.62 -6.98
N GLU A 238 -11.85 17.57 -7.91
CA GLU A 238 -10.65 18.26 -8.40
C GLU A 238 -9.91 19.04 -7.28
N GLN A 239 -10.66 19.61 -6.32
CA GLN A 239 -10.06 20.37 -5.22
C GLN A 239 -9.22 19.48 -4.31
N ASN A 240 -9.69 18.27 -4.02
CA ASN A 240 -9.02 17.32 -3.14
C ASN A 240 -8.20 16.27 -3.92
N GLN A 241 -8.30 16.27 -5.26
CA GLN A 241 -7.63 15.32 -6.17
C GLN A 241 -7.89 13.85 -5.82
N VAL A 242 -9.12 13.53 -5.46
CA VAL A 242 -9.59 12.18 -5.12
C VAL A 242 -10.93 11.89 -5.78
N TYR A 243 -11.27 10.62 -5.88
CA TYR A 243 -12.57 10.17 -6.32
C TYR A 243 -13.47 9.87 -5.12
N LYS A 244 -14.64 10.48 -5.04
CA LYS A 244 -15.72 10.15 -4.11
C LYS A 244 -16.47 8.92 -4.61
N ARG A 245 -16.65 7.94 -3.74
CA ARG A 245 -17.27 6.66 -4.10
C ARG A 245 -18.76 6.65 -3.78
N TYR A 246 -19.54 6.19 -4.74
CA TYR A 246 -20.97 5.93 -4.64
C TYR A 246 -21.26 4.48 -5.00
N ALA A 247 -22.18 3.84 -4.33
CA ALA A 247 -22.71 2.55 -4.75
C ALA A 247 -24.18 2.48 -4.32
N ARG A 248 -24.97 1.65 -4.99
CA ARG A 248 -26.41 1.55 -4.72
C ARG A 248 -27.13 2.92 -4.79
N ASN A 249 -26.70 3.80 -5.67
CA ASN A 249 -27.21 5.17 -5.84
C ASN A 249 -27.09 6.06 -4.57
N LYS A 250 -26.14 5.76 -3.69
CA LYS A 250 -25.87 6.54 -2.48
C LYS A 250 -24.37 6.79 -2.35
N ALA A 251 -24.00 7.92 -1.76
CA ALA A 251 -22.64 8.14 -1.31
C ALA A 251 -22.24 7.06 -0.30
N GLN A 252 -21.13 6.41 -0.52
CA GLN A 252 -20.59 5.49 0.49
C GLN A 252 -19.84 6.31 1.53
N THR A 253 -20.22 6.13 2.79
CA THR A 253 -19.61 6.87 3.90
C THR A 253 -18.93 5.91 4.88
N ASP A 254 -17.93 6.40 5.58
CA ASP A 254 -17.32 5.69 6.71
C ASP A 254 -18.24 5.73 7.92
N TRP A 255 -18.37 4.58 8.60
CA TRP A 255 -19.29 4.42 9.73
C TRP A 255 -18.95 5.29 10.94
N ASP A 256 -17.68 5.53 11.19
CA ASP A 256 -17.24 6.25 12.39
C ASP A 256 -17.15 7.76 12.16
N THR A 257 -16.75 8.20 10.98
CA THR A 257 -16.55 9.63 10.69
C THR A 257 -17.70 10.26 9.92
N GLY A 258 -18.49 9.47 9.19
CA GLY A 258 -19.52 9.98 8.28
C GLY A 258 -18.97 10.56 6.97
N ASP A 259 -17.64 10.62 6.82
CA ASP A 259 -17.00 11.14 5.62
C ASP A 259 -17.25 10.22 4.41
N ASN A 260 -17.24 10.78 3.21
CA ASN A 260 -17.28 9.96 2.01
C ASN A 260 -16.08 9.01 1.94
N VAL A 261 -16.33 7.79 1.47
CA VAL A 261 -15.23 6.91 1.05
C VAL A 261 -14.63 7.48 -0.22
N THR A 262 -13.31 7.71 -0.18
CA THR A 262 -12.54 8.31 -1.26
C THR A 262 -11.37 7.45 -1.68
N THR A 263 -10.88 7.65 -2.90
CA THR A 263 -9.67 7.01 -3.40
C THR A 263 -8.89 7.93 -4.33
N LYS A 264 -7.55 7.86 -4.26
CA LYS A 264 -6.67 8.57 -5.19
C LYS A 264 -6.63 7.88 -6.54
N ASN A 265 -6.62 6.54 -6.54
CA ASN A 265 -6.44 5.73 -7.73
C ASN A 265 -7.55 4.69 -7.86
N ILE A 266 -7.94 4.41 -9.10
CA ILE A 266 -8.86 3.33 -9.44
C ILE A 266 -8.19 2.46 -10.49
N ILE A 267 -8.16 1.16 -10.26
CA ILE A 267 -7.76 0.16 -11.25
C ILE A 267 -8.95 -0.74 -11.53
N ILE A 268 -9.21 -1.01 -12.79
CA ILE A 268 -10.23 -1.95 -13.24
C ILE A 268 -9.53 -3.06 -14.00
N THR A 269 -9.80 -4.31 -13.66
CA THR A 269 -9.36 -5.49 -14.41
C THR A 269 -10.56 -6.33 -14.77
N PHE A 270 -10.59 -6.86 -15.99
CA PHE A 270 -11.67 -7.72 -16.45
C PHE A 270 -11.26 -9.17 -16.38
N CYS A 271 -12.08 -10.02 -15.78
CA CYS A 271 -11.89 -11.46 -15.85
C CYS A 271 -13.24 -12.19 -15.92
N ASP A 272 -13.25 -13.37 -16.50
CA ASP A 272 -14.45 -14.18 -16.53
C ASP A 272 -14.81 -14.64 -15.13
N ASN A 273 -16.09 -14.51 -14.78
CA ASN A 273 -16.66 -15.12 -13.61
C ASN A 273 -17.67 -16.21 -14.01
N TYR A 274 -17.84 -17.18 -13.17
CA TYR A 274 -18.76 -18.29 -13.36
C TYR A 274 -19.32 -18.77 -12.02
N THR A 275 -20.51 -19.37 -12.06
CA THR A 275 -21.10 -20.00 -10.89
C THR A 275 -20.45 -21.38 -10.68
N LEU A 276 -19.99 -21.63 -9.46
CA LEU A 276 -19.45 -22.94 -9.09
C LEU A 276 -20.60 -23.97 -8.94
N GLU A 277 -20.39 -25.12 -9.52
CA GLU A 277 -21.20 -26.30 -9.21
C GLU A 277 -20.67 -26.90 -7.91
N ASP A 278 -21.35 -26.63 -6.81
CA ASP A 278 -21.02 -27.20 -5.51
C ASP A 278 -22.24 -27.89 -4.85
N SER A 279 -21.97 -28.79 -3.91
CA SER A 279 -23.01 -29.62 -3.26
C SER A 279 -24.06 -28.80 -2.48
N GLU A 280 -23.75 -27.54 -2.14
CA GLU A 280 -24.67 -26.68 -1.40
C GLU A 280 -25.53 -25.79 -2.30
N ASN A 281 -25.21 -25.71 -3.59
CA ASN A 281 -25.92 -24.93 -4.62
C ASN A 281 -26.26 -23.48 -4.20
N LYS A 282 -25.29 -22.81 -3.56
CA LYS A 282 -25.47 -21.44 -3.02
C LYS A 282 -25.13 -20.34 -4.02
N GLY A 283 -24.89 -20.68 -5.28
CA GLY A 283 -24.54 -19.71 -6.33
C GLY A 283 -23.16 -19.06 -6.13
N ARG A 284 -22.22 -19.79 -5.49
CA ARG A 284 -20.86 -19.29 -5.29
C ARG A 284 -20.17 -19.04 -6.61
N GLN A 285 -19.36 -18.00 -6.65
CA GLN A 285 -18.67 -17.60 -7.85
C GLN A 285 -17.23 -18.13 -7.87
N GLY A 286 -16.74 -18.41 -9.08
CA GLY A 286 -15.34 -18.58 -9.38
C GLY A 286 -14.87 -17.50 -10.36
N LEU A 287 -13.60 -17.11 -10.28
CA LEU A 287 -12.98 -16.15 -11.18
C LEU A 287 -11.82 -16.80 -11.93
N LYS A 288 -11.74 -16.56 -13.24
CA LYS A 288 -10.56 -16.95 -14.05
C LYS A 288 -9.54 -15.81 -14.02
N ASN A 289 -9.01 -15.55 -12.84
CA ASN A 289 -8.15 -14.39 -12.56
C ASN A 289 -6.65 -14.65 -12.76
N ILE A 290 -6.26 -15.78 -13.35
CA ILE A 290 -4.89 -16.07 -13.75
C ILE A 290 -4.78 -15.96 -15.27
N GLY A 291 -3.89 -15.05 -15.73
CA GLY A 291 -3.74 -14.74 -17.15
C GLY A 291 -3.36 -13.30 -17.40
N THR A 292 -3.59 -12.85 -18.63
CA THR A 292 -3.46 -11.45 -19.06
C THR A 292 -4.84 -10.88 -19.35
N PHE A 293 -5.16 -9.77 -18.74
CA PHE A 293 -6.48 -9.15 -18.78
C PHE A 293 -6.37 -7.69 -19.20
N ASN A 294 -7.34 -7.19 -19.94
CA ASN A 294 -7.49 -5.77 -20.19
C ASN A 294 -8.01 -5.07 -18.95
N GLY A 295 -7.70 -3.79 -18.83
CA GLY A 295 -8.16 -2.97 -17.71
C GLY A 295 -8.02 -1.48 -17.97
N TYR A 296 -8.24 -0.73 -16.91
CA TYR A 296 -8.05 0.73 -16.88
C TYR A 296 -7.28 1.12 -15.62
N TYR A 297 -6.41 2.12 -15.74
CA TYR A 297 -5.87 2.87 -14.63
C TYR A 297 -6.42 4.29 -14.69
N ILE A 298 -6.93 4.78 -13.57
CA ILE A 298 -7.65 6.05 -13.47
C ILE A 298 -7.12 6.79 -12.25
N THR A 299 -6.69 8.03 -12.47
CA THR A 299 -6.19 8.94 -11.43
C THR A 299 -6.28 10.38 -11.93
N ASN A 300 -6.38 11.34 -11.03
CA ASN A 300 -6.36 12.78 -11.35
C ASN A 300 -7.31 13.20 -12.48
N GLY A 301 -8.53 12.64 -12.51
CA GLY A 301 -9.53 12.97 -13.52
C GLY A 301 -9.25 12.40 -14.91
N LYS A 302 -8.29 11.50 -15.05
CA LYS A 302 -7.86 10.88 -16.32
C LYS A 302 -7.84 9.37 -16.24
N ALA A 303 -7.98 8.70 -17.37
CA ALA A 303 -7.94 7.25 -17.51
C ALA A 303 -7.11 6.81 -18.71
N ILE A 304 -6.35 5.74 -18.54
CA ILE A 304 -5.67 5.02 -19.62
C ILE A 304 -6.07 3.55 -19.62
N LYS A 305 -5.97 2.90 -20.79
CA LYS A 305 -6.09 1.45 -20.90
C LYS A 305 -4.79 0.79 -20.45
N ILE A 306 -4.92 -0.33 -19.74
CA ILE A 306 -3.80 -1.10 -19.23
C ILE A 306 -3.99 -2.59 -19.48
N GLN A 307 -2.94 -3.35 -19.27
CA GLN A 307 -2.96 -4.80 -19.12
C GLN A 307 -2.63 -5.18 -17.69
N CYS A 308 -3.37 -6.15 -17.15
CA CYS A 308 -3.19 -6.72 -15.82
C CYS A 308 -2.73 -8.17 -16.01
N ILE A 309 -1.51 -8.50 -15.58
CA ILE A 309 -0.88 -9.81 -15.83
C ILE A 309 -0.70 -10.51 -14.49
N LYS A 310 -1.45 -11.57 -14.26
CA LYS A 310 -1.29 -12.45 -13.11
C LYS A 310 -0.91 -13.85 -13.57
N LYS A 311 0.35 -14.25 -13.37
CA LYS A 311 0.90 -15.49 -13.88
C LYS A 311 0.57 -16.70 -13.01
N ASP A 312 0.42 -16.48 -11.70
CA ASP A 312 0.15 -17.51 -10.70
C ASP A 312 -0.64 -16.93 -9.53
N ARG A 313 -1.26 -17.79 -8.75
CA ARG A 313 -2.07 -17.39 -7.58
C ARG A 313 -1.27 -16.66 -6.49
N ARG A 314 0.05 -16.91 -6.37
CA ARG A 314 0.94 -16.29 -5.36
C ARG A 314 1.78 -15.15 -5.89
N GLU A 315 1.97 -15.10 -7.21
CA GLU A 315 2.76 -14.04 -7.83
C GLU A 315 1.99 -12.72 -7.82
N GLN A 316 2.73 -11.62 -7.75
CA GLN A 316 2.15 -10.29 -7.84
C GLN A 316 1.58 -10.05 -9.23
N THR A 317 0.43 -9.40 -9.29
CA THR A 317 -0.13 -8.90 -10.54
C THR A 317 0.73 -7.74 -11.03
N VAL A 318 1.15 -7.80 -12.29
CA VAL A 318 1.85 -6.70 -12.96
C VAL A 318 0.80 -5.88 -13.73
N TYR A 319 0.79 -4.58 -13.48
CA TYR A 319 -0.06 -3.62 -14.18
C TYR A 319 0.82 -2.82 -15.14
N GLN A 320 0.56 -2.92 -16.44
CA GLN A 320 1.37 -2.26 -17.47
C GLN A 320 0.49 -1.51 -18.48
N ASP A 321 1.07 -0.48 -19.11
CA ASP A 321 0.45 0.18 -20.24
C ASP A 321 0.40 -0.74 -21.48
N LEU A 322 -0.18 -0.27 -22.58
CA LEU A 322 -0.30 -1.06 -23.81
C LEU A 322 1.06 -1.22 -24.55
N GLU A 323 2.09 -0.50 -24.13
CA GLU A 323 3.46 -0.60 -24.64
C GLU A 323 4.30 -1.59 -23.84
N GLY A 324 3.78 -2.09 -22.71
CA GLY A 324 4.43 -3.06 -21.85
C GLY A 324 5.26 -2.47 -20.72
N ASN A 325 5.17 -1.16 -20.47
CA ASN A 325 5.82 -0.52 -19.32
C ASN A 325 4.94 -0.64 -18.09
N GLU A 326 5.52 -0.98 -16.95
CA GLU A 326 4.80 -0.99 -15.67
C GLU A 326 4.28 0.41 -15.35
N ILE A 327 2.99 0.52 -15.01
CA ILE A 327 2.39 1.81 -14.69
C ILE A 327 2.94 2.36 -13.37
N LYS A 328 3.17 3.66 -13.33
CA LYS A 328 3.42 4.40 -12.10
C LYS A 328 2.09 4.80 -11.48
N VAL A 329 1.95 4.58 -10.17
CA VAL A 329 0.71 4.83 -9.43
C VAL A 329 0.93 5.97 -8.44
N ASN A 330 0.03 6.96 -8.42
CA ASN A 330 0.10 8.09 -7.49
C ASN A 330 0.08 7.61 -6.04
N ASP A 331 0.94 8.21 -5.20
CA ASP A 331 0.94 7.98 -3.76
C ASP A 331 -0.44 8.33 -3.16
N GLY A 332 -1.14 7.32 -2.70
CA GLY A 332 -2.50 7.41 -2.19
C GLY A 332 -3.24 6.08 -2.28
N ASN A 333 -4.35 5.98 -1.59
CA ASN A 333 -5.14 4.75 -1.56
C ASN A 333 -5.68 4.38 -2.95
N THR A 334 -5.82 3.09 -3.18
CA THR A 334 -6.23 2.54 -4.48
C THR A 334 -7.39 1.55 -4.31
N PHE A 335 -8.41 1.65 -5.15
CA PHE A 335 -9.43 0.61 -5.32
C PHE A 335 -9.16 -0.17 -6.61
N ILE A 336 -9.08 -1.50 -6.49
CA ILE A 336 -8.96 -2.43 -7.63
C ILE A 336 -10.28 -3.18 -7.79
N HIS A 337 -10.94 -2.95 -8.91
CA HIS A 337 -12.17 -3.61 -9.28
C HIS A 337 -11.89 -4.80 -10.20
N ILE A 338 -12.30 -5.99 -9.76
CA ILE A 338 -12.24 -7.21 -10.56
C ILE A 338 -13.63 -7.43 -11.15
N CYS A 339 -13.79 -7.02 -12.39
CA CYS A 339 -15.08 -6.94 -13.06
C CYS A 339 -15.29 -8.14 -13.98
N PRO A 340 -16.55 -8.62 -14.12
CA PRO A 340 -16.90 -9.51 -15.22
C PRO A 340 -16.52 -8.92 -16.57
N THR A 341 -16.10 -9.76 -17.52
CA THR A 341 -15.80 -9.34 -18.91
C THR A 341 -17.01 -8.76 -19.63
N THR A 342 -18.23 -9.01 -19.10
CA THR A 342 -19.49 -8.45 -19.60
C THR A 342 -19.83 -7.07 -19.03
N SER A 343 -19.05 -6.56 -18.09
CA SER A 343 -19.27 -5.24 -17.48
C SER A 343 -19.01 -4.13 -18.51
N ASN A 344 -19.98 -3.26 -18.72
CA ASN A 344 -19.85 -2.08 -19.56
C ASN A 344 -19.42 -0.88 -18.69
N ILE A 345 -18.13 -0.60 -18.64
CA ILE A 345 -17.59 0.52 -17.88
C ILE A 345 -17.85 1.81 -18.62
N GLU A 346 -18.44 2.80 -17.94
CA GLU A 346 -18.63 4.15 -18.47
C GLU A 346 -17.61 5.09 -17.83
N ILE A 347 -16.81 5.75 -18.66
CA ILE A 347 -15.83 6.75 -18.26
C ILE A 347 -16.17 8.03 -18.99
N ASN A 348 -16.58 9.06 -18.26
CA ASN A 348 -17.10 10.30 -18.80
C ASN A 348 -16.39 11.52 -18.20
N ASN A 349 -16.53 12.64 -18.93
CA ASN A 349 -16.12 13.97 -18.43
C ASN A 349 -17.23 14.57 -17.55
#